data_abcd58b96e5e8c08d605a9c2f3fc2696
#
_entry.id   abcd58b96e5e8c08d605a9c2f3fc2696
#
_cell.length_a   1.000
_cell.length_b   1.000
_cell.length_c   1.000
_cell.angle_alpha   90.00
_cell.angle_beta   90.00
_cell.angle_gamma   90.00
#
_symmetry.space_group_name_H-M   'P 1'
#
loop_
_entity.id
_entity.type
_entity.pdbx_description
1 polymer ?
#
loop_
_entity_poly.entity_id
_entity_poly.type
_entity_poly.pdbx_seq_one_letter_code
_entity_poly.pdbx_strand_id
1 'polypeptide(L)'
;QVDVNQLMPLKYHWAWEHYLNGCANHWMPTEVPMTKDIEIWKSNKLSDDERMVIMRNLGFFATAESLVGNNLVLAIFRHVTNAECRQYLLRQAFEEAVHSHTFLYVTESLGLDEGEVFNMYREVPAIARKDEFEMELTAEVLDPDFTTDTFEGCQSLLKNLIGFYLIMEGIFFYTGFVMVLSFHRRNLMTGIGEQFQYILRDETIHLNFGLDLINGIKAENPELWTKDFQEAMIERVRTAVEYEVEYAHDCLPRGVLGLNGELFREYVQHVADRRLERIGLPTQYNSSNPFPWMSETMDLFKEKNFFETRVTE
;
A
#
# COMPACT_ATOMS: atom_id res chain seq x y z
N GLN A 1 26.84 22.87 -9.10
CA GLN A 1 25.48 22.64 -8.55
C GLN A 1 25.61 22.62 -7.04
N VAL A 2 24.92 23.50 -6.33
CA VAL A 2 24.91 23.50 -4.87
C VAL A 2 23.83 22.50 -4.43
N ASP A 3 24.23 21.52 -3.62
CA ASP A 3 23.29 20.60 -3.01
C ASP A 3 22.46 21.35 -1.95
N VAL A 4 21.14 21.41 -2.13
CA VAL A 4 20.22 22.07 -1.20
C VAL A 4 20.32 21.45 0.21
N ASN A 5 20.62 20.16 0.32
CA ASN A 5 20.81 19.46 1.59
C ASN A 5 21.96 20.05 2.43
N GLN A 6 22.94 20.69 1.80
CA GLN A 6 24.03 21.37 2.49
C GLN A 6 23.64 22.73 3.09
N LEU A 7 22.52 23.29 2.66
CA LEU A 7 22.05 24.61 3.06
C LEU A 7 20.97 24.57 4.15
N MET A 8 20.32 23.40 4.35
CA MET A 8 19.22 23.23 5.31
C MET A 8 19.70 22.43 6.53
N PRO A 9 19.45 22.91 7.76
CA PRO A 9 19.75 22.16 8.98
C PRO A 9 18.70 21.07 9.23
N LEU A 10 18.71 20.04 8.40
CA LEU A 10 17.78 18.91 8.51
C LEU A 10 18.16 18.02 9.70
N LYS A 11 17.18 17.69 10.56
CA LYS A 11 17.36 16.68 11.61
C LYS A 11 17.31 15.26 11.03
N TYR A 12 16.38 15.02 10.11
CA TYR A 12 16.15 13.71 9.49
C TYR A 12 16.41 13.75 7.99
N HIS A 13 17.67 13.59 7.58
CA HIS A 13 18.05 13.55 6.16
C HIS A 13 17.31 12.49 5.37
N TRP A 14 17.04 11.33 5.97
CA TRP A 14 16.26 10.25 5.34
C TRP A 14 14.84 10.70 4.95
N ALA A 15 14.15 11.51 5.77
CA ALA A 15 12.83 12.01 5.44
C ALA A 15 12.86 12.97 4.24
N TRP A 16 13.91 13.79 4.15
CA TRP A 16 14.13 14.66 3.01
C TRP A 16 14.42 13.87 1.73
N GLU A 17 15.21 12.81 1.81
CA GLU A 17 15.47 11.92 0.68
C GLU A 17 14.20 11.25 0.17
N HIS A 18 13.32 10.77 1.04
CA HIS A 18 12.01 10.25 0.66
C HIS A 18 11.16 11.32 -0.03
N TYR A 19 11.15 12.55 0.47
CA TYR A 19 10.45 13.67 -0.16
C TYR A 19 10.96 13.93 -1.59
N LEU A 20 12.27 13.97 -1.79
CA LEU A 20 12.86 14.17 -3.12
C LEU A 20 12.53 13.01 -4.08
N ASN A 21 12.57 11.78 -3.58
CA ASN A 21 12.22 10.59 -4.37
C ASN A 21 10.72 10.60 -4.76
N GLY A 22 9.83 10.95 -3.86
CA GLY A 22 8.41 11.13 -4.17
C GLY A 22 8.20 12.24 -5.20
N CYS A 23 8.85 13.40 -5.05
CA CYS A 23 8.76 14.48 -6.02
C CYS A 23 9.30 14.12 -7.41
N ALA A 24 10.27 13.21 -7.50
CA ALA A 24 10.78 12.73 -8.77
C ALA A 24 9.81 11.77 -9.49
N ASN A 25 8.90 11.14 -8.75
CA ASN A 25 7.87 10.27 -9.29
C ASN A 25 6.59 11.09 -9.58
N HIS A 26 6.44 11.59 -10.79
CA HIS A 26 5.27 12.38 -11.20
C HIS A 26 4.51 11.69 -12.33
N TRP A 27 3.25 11.40 -12.11
CA TRP A 27 2.35 10.76 -13.07
C TRP A 27 0.89 11.14 -12.80
N MET A 28 0.03 10.93 -13.78
CA MET A 28 -1.43 11.14 -13.67
C MET A 28 -2.19 10.01 -14.37
N PRO A 29 -3.27 9.50 -13.78
CA PRO A 29 -4.05 8.38 -14.33
C PRO A 29 -4.51 8.62 -15.77
N THR A 30 -4.98 9.83 -16.07
CA THR A 30 -5.50 10.21 -17.39
C THR A 30 -4.44 10.27 -18.49
N GLU A 31 -3.17 10.18 -18.15
CA GLU A 31 -2.07 10.09 -19.12
C GLU A 31 -1.82 8.66 -19.58
N VAL A 32 -2.36 7.65 -18.88
CA VAL A 32 -2.25 6.24 -19.22
C VAL A 32 -3.41 5.84 -20.16
N PRO A 33 -3.14 5.38 -21.38
CA PRO A 33 -4.18 5.06 -22.35
C PRO A 33 -4.91 3.76 -21.99
N MET A 34 -6.24 3.82 -21.85
CA MET A 34 -7.10 2.68 -21.50
C MET A 34 -7.74 1.98 -22.72
N THR A 35 -7.46 2.40 -23.95
CA THR A 35 -8.14 1.90 -25.16
C THR A 35 -8.06 0.37 -25.30
N LYS A 36 -6.88 -0.21 -25.12
CA LYS A 36 -6.68 -1.66 -25.21
C LYS A 36 -7.42 -2.42 -24.09
N ASP A 37 -7.44 -1.86 -22.90
CA ASP A 37 -8.09 -2.47 -21.74
C ASP A 37 -9.61 -2.46 -21.93
N ILE A 38 -10.18 -1.38 -22.46
CA ILE A 38 -11.59 -1.28 -22.84
C ILE A 38 -11.96 -2.34 -23.89
N GLU A 39 -11.13 -2.54 -24.91
CA GLU A 39 -11.35 -3.56 -25.95
C GLU A 39 -11.29 -4.97 -25.36
N ILE A 40 -10.32 -5.25 -24.48
CA ILE A 40 -10.20 -6.55 -23.80
C ILE A 40 -11.39 -6.78 -22.89
N TRP A 41 -11.78 -5.77 -22.09
CA TRP A 41 -12.90 -5.84 -21.17
C TRP A 41 -14.24 -6.12 -21.88
N LYS A 42 -14.47 -5.52 -23.03
CA LYS A 42 -15.68 -5.73 -23.85
C LYS A 42 -15.66 -7.03 -24.66
N SER A 43 -14.53 -7.70 -24.75
CA SER A 43 -14.35 -8.94 -25.50
C SER A 43 -14.53 -10.19 -24.61
N ASN A 44 -14.40 -11.37 -25.19
CA ASN A 44 -14.39 -12.66 -24.48
C ASN A 44 -12.94 -13.11 -24.11
N LYS A 45 -11.97 -12.19 -24.05
CA LYS A 45 -10.58 -12.52 -23.73
C LYS A 45 -10.33 -12.79 -22.25
N LEU A 46 -11.17 -12.24 -21.39
CA LEU A 46 -11.13 -12.49 -19.96
C LEU A 46 -12.25 -13.46 -19.56
N SER A 47 -11.92 -14.46 -18.75
CA SER A 47 -12.91 -15.29 -18.08
C SER A 47 -13.67 -14.49 -17.01
N ASP A 48 -14.79 -15.04 -16.53
CA ASP A 48 -15.55 -14.43 -15.43
C ASP A 48 -14.71 -14.33 -14.14
N ASP A 49 -13.87 -15.34 -13.87
CA ASP A 49 -12.95 -15.31 -12.74
C ASP A 49 -11.90 -14.21 -12.86
N GLU A 50 -11.34 -14.01 -14.05
CA GLU A 50 -10.40 -12.92 -14.30
C GLU A 50 -11.03 -11.54 -14.14
N ARG A 51 -12.29 -11.38 -14.60
CA ARG A 51 -13.06 -10.14 -14.38
C ARG A 51 -13.32 -9.91 -12.90
N MET A 52 -13.68 -10.96 -12.17
CA MET A 52 -13.90 -10.89 -10.72
C MET A 52 -12.65 -10.44 -9.98
N VAL A 53 -11.47 -10.96 -10.34
CA VAL A 53 -10.19 -10.51 -9.76
C VAL A 53 -10.00 -9.01 -9.94
N ILE A 54 -10.23 -8.48 -11.14
CA ILE A 54 -10.10 -7.05 -11.43
C ILE A 54 -11.10 -6.25 -10.59
N MET A 55 -12.39 -6.65 -10.60
CA MET A 55 -13.44 -5.97 -9.86
C MET A 55 -13.18 -5.94 -8.35
N ARG A 56 -12.75 -7.07 -7.76
CA ARG A 56 -12.41 -7.17 -6.33
C ARG A 56 -11.28 -6.24 -5.94
N ASN A 57 -10.23 -6.18 -6.78
CA ASN A 57 -9.10 -5.29 -6.53
C ASN A 57 -9.51 -3.81 -6.65
N LEU A 58 -10.30 -3.43 -7.66
CA LEU A 58 -10.81 -2.07 -7.76
C LEU A 58 -11.65 -1.68 -6.54
N GLY A 59 -12.55 -2.57 -6.09
CA GLY A 59 -13.39 -2.34 -4.93
C GLY A 59 -12.60 -2.22 -3.62
N PHE A 60 -11.57 -3.05 -3.43
CA PHE A 60 -10.71 -2.98 -2.26
C PHE A 60 -9.89 -1.68 -2.25
N PHE A 61 -9.12 -1.43 -3.29
CA PHE A 61 -8.24 -0.25 -3.34
C PHE A 61 -9.01 1.06 -3.27
N ALA A 62 -10.17 1.17 -3.94
CA ALA A 62 -10.98 2.39 -3.91
C ALA A 62 -11.38 2.82 -2.49
N THR A 63 -11.63 1.85 -1.60
CA THR A 63 -11.95 2.14 -0.18
C THR A 63 -10.70 2.33 0.64
N ALA A 64 -9.70 1.46 0.45
CA ALA A 64 -8.44 1.50 1.18
C ALA A 64 -7.75 2.87 1.05
N GLU A 65 -7.66 3.44 -0.15
CA GLU A 65 -7.07 4.77 -0.38
C GLU A 65 -7.81 5.89 0.36
N SER A 66 -9.11 5.77 0.53
CA SER A 66 -9.87 6.73 1.33
C SER A 66 -9.55 6.62 2.83
N LEU A 67 -9.37 5.41 3.35
CA LEU A 67 -8.95 5.18 4.74
C LEU A 67 -7.52 5.68 4.96
N VAL A 68 -6.62 5.38 4.02
CA VAL A 68 -5.22 5.82 4.00
C VAL A 68 -5.15 7.35 4.04
N GLY A 69 -5.78 8.04 3.11
CA GLY A 69 -5.79 9.49 3.04
C GLY A 69 -6.33 10.16 4.32
N ASN A 70 -7.42 9.62 4.89
CA ASN A 70 -7.98 10.13 6.14
C ASN A 70 -7.03 9.93 7.32
N ASN A 71 -6.46 8.75 7.51
CA ASN A 71 -5.53 8.49 8.60
C ASN A 71 -4.27 9.34 8.49
N LEU A 72 -3.75 9.51 7.30
CA LEU A 72 -2.56 10.32 7.04
C LEU A 72 -2.77 11.78 7.45
N VAL A 73 -3.87 12.40 6.99
CA VAL A 73 -4.12 13.84 7.18
C VAL A 73 -4.68 14.15 8.57
N LEU A 74 -5.61 13.34 9.07
CA LEU A 74 -6.33 13.63 10.31
C LEU A 74 -5.65 13.06 11.56
N ALA A 75 -4.84 12.00 11.42
CA ALA A 75 -4.13 11.38 12.53
C ALA A 75 -2.61 11.64 12.46
N ILE A 76 -1.90 11.04 11.52
CA ILE A 76 -0.43 11.02 11.51
C ILE A 76 0.15 12.44 11.39
N PHE A 77 -0.30 13.22 10.42
CA PHE A 77 0.21 14.58 10.17
C PHE A 77 0.07 15.50 11.40
N ARG A 78 -0.98 15.31 12.18
CA ARG A 78 -1.27 16.11 13.39
C ARG A 78 -0.19 15.88 14.46
N HIS A 79 0.32 14.67 14.62
CA HIS A 79 1.24 14.29 15.70
C HIS A 79 2.71 14.27 15.27
N VAL A 80 3.01 14.21 13.99
CA VAL A 80 4.37 14.34 13.46
C VAL A 80 4.71 15.81 13.29
N THR A 81 5.60 16.35 14.13
CA THR A 81 5.91 17.79 14.18
C THR A 81 7.19 18.18 13.43
N ASN A 82 8.05 17.23 13.11
CA ASN A 82 9.29 17.48 12.38
C ASN A 82 9.01 18.01 10.96
N ALA A 83 9.72 19.02 10.53
CA ALA A 83 9.44 19.76 9.29
C ALA A 83 9.65 18.89 8.03
N GLU A 84 10.75 18.15 7.94
CA GLU A 84 11.05 17.30 6.78
C GLU A 84 10.09 16.11 6.69
N CYS A 85 9.72 15.51 7.81
CA CYS A 85 8.69 14.47 7.84
C CYS A 85 7.34 15.03 7.38
N ARG A 86 6.94 16.22 7.82
CA ARG A 86 5.70 16.87 7.38
C ARG A 86 5.68 17.18 5.89
N GLN A 87 6.81 17.58 5.32
CA GLN A 87 6.90 17.79 3.87
C GLN A 87 6.65 16.50 3.11
N TYR A 88 7.23 15.39 3.58
CA TYR A 88 6.99 14.08 2.97
C TYR A 88 5.53 13.65 3.13
N LEU A 89 4.94 13.77 4.31
CA LEU A 89 3.52 13.41 4.55
C LEU A 89 2.55 14.19 3.65
N LEU A 90 2.85 15.47 3.34
CA LEU A 90 2.06 16.24 2.37
C LEU A 90 2.24 15.71 0.94
N ARG A 91 3.45 15.27 0.58
CA ARG A 91 3.70 14.64 -0.71
C ARG A 91 2.96 13.30 -0.81
N GLN A 92 3.02 12.47 0.24
CA GLN A 92 2.27 11.22 0.31
C GLN A 92 0.77 11.47 0.17
N ALA A 93 0.20 12.43 0.91
CA ALA A 93 -1.22 12.77 0.80
C ALA A 93 -1.64 13.18 -0.62
N PHE A 94 -0.75 13.80 -1.39
CA PHE A 94 -0.99 14.09 -2.79
C PHE A 94 -0.99 12.80 -3.64
N GLU A 95 -0.07 11.88 -3.38
CA GLU A 95 0.01 10.59 -4.09
C GLU A 95 -1.25 9.75 -3.84
N GLU A 96 -1.78 9.72 -2.60
CA GLU A 96 -3.05 9.03 -2.27
C GLU A 96 -4.25 9.62 -3.04
N ALA A 97 -4.25 10.94 -3.27
CA ALA A 97 -5.28 11.56 -4.10
C ALA A 97 -5.15 11.15 -5.58
N VAL A 98 -3.94 10.93 -6.09
CA VAL A 98 -3.69 10.39 -7.44
C VAL A 98 -4.13 8.92 -7.51
N HIS A 99 -3.86 8.12 -6.48
CA HIS A 99 -4.30 6.72 -6.39
C HIS A 99 -5.83 6.64 -6.40
N SER A 100 -6.52 7.41 -5.57
CA SER A 100 -7.99 7.49 -5.55
C SER A 100 -8.56 7.87 -6.92
N HIS A 101 -7.95 8.84 -7.61
CA HIS A 101 -8.32 9.22 -8.97
C HIS A 101 -8.10 8.06 -9.97
N THR A 102 -7.07 7.26 -9.77
CA THR A 102 -6.80 6.07 -10.60
C THR A 102 -7.98 5.10 -10.58
N PHE A 103 -8.50 4.76 -9.41
CA PHE A 103 -9.60 3.79 -9.30
C PHE A 103 -10.90 4.33 -9.89
N LEU A 104 -11.17 5.62 -9.75
CA LEU A 104 -12.28 6.28 -10.43
C LEU A 104 -12.09 6.23 -11.96
N TYR A 105 -10.94 6.66 -12.46
CA TYR A 105 -10.63 6.70 -13.89
C TYR A 105 -10.70 5.31 -14.56
N VAL A 106 -10.21 4.26 -13.88
CA VAL A 106 -10.31 2.88 -14.38
C VAL A 106 -11.76 2.41 -14.42
N THR A 107 -12.53 2.66 -13.34
CA THR A 107 -13.96 2.29 -13.23
C THR A 107 -14.78 2.92 -14.35
N GLU A 108 -14.65 4.24 -14.57
CA GLU A 108 -15.29 4.96 -15.66
C GLU A 108 -14.86 4.46 -17.04
N SER A 109 -13.54 4.26 -17.24
CA SER A 109 -12.99 3.81 -18.52
C SER A 109 -13.53 2.44 -18.97
N LEU A 110 -13.67 1.51 -18.02
CA LEU A 110 -14.23 0.19 -18.28
C LEU A 110 -15.77 0.19 -18.39
N GLY A 111 -16.43 1.28 -18.01
CA GLY A 111 -17.89 1.40 -17.97
C GLY A 111 -18.52 0.55 -16.88
N LEU A 112 -17.85 0.44 -15.73
CA LEU A 112 -18.37 -0.27 -14.56
C LEU A 112 -19.35 0.61 -13.79
N ASP A 113 -20.23 -0.02 -13.03
CA ASP A 113 -21.09 0.68 -12.09
C ASP A 113 -20.27 1.12 -10.86
N GLU A 114 -20.14 2.43 -10.68
CA GLU A 114 -19.39 3.01 -9.56
C GLU A 114 -19.98 2.61 -8.21
N GLY A 115 -21.31 2.52 -8.12
CA GLY A 115 -22.00 2.10 -6.91
C GLY A 115 -21.67 0.65 -6.55
N GLU A 116 -21.57 -0.26 -7.54
CA GLU A 116 -21.15 -1.64 -7.32
C GLU A 116 -19.69 -1.72 -6.86
N VAL A 117 -18.79 -1.01 -7.54
CA VAL A 117 -17.35 -1.04 -7.20
C VAL A 117 -17.10 -0.44 -5.81
N PHE A 118 -17.61 0.77 -5.56
CA PHE A 118 -17.29 1.51 -4.33
C PHE A 118 -18.08 1.06 -3.10
N ASN A 119 -19.09 0.19 -3.24
CA ASN A 119 -19.78 -0.43 -2.10
C ASN A 119 -19.23 -1.82 -1.72
N MET A 120 -18.20 -2.35 -2.42
CA MET A 120 -17.66 -3.67 -2.11
C MET A 120 -17.13 -3.79 -0.68
N TYR A 121 -16.70 -2.71 -0.05
CA TYR A 121 -16.31 -2.69 1.36
C TYR A 121 -17.47 -3.10 2.33
N ARG A 122 -18.72 -3.01 1.90
CA ARG A 122 -19.88 -3.46 2.67
C ARG A 122 -20.40 -4.81 2.22
N GLU A 123 -20.30 -5.10 0.93
CA GLU A 123 -20.93 -6.25 0.31
C GLU A 123 -20.02 -7.49 0.25
N VAL A 124 -18.70 -7.28 0.28
CA VAL A 124 -17.71 -8.34 0.22
C VAL A 124 -17.09 -8.56 1.59
N PRO A 125 -17.41 -9.66 2.29
CA PRO A 125 -16.98 -9.88 3.67
C PRO A 125 -15.44 -9.87 3.85
N ALA A 126 -14.69 -10.34 2.87
CA ALA A 126 -13.23 -10.34 2.93
C ALA A 126 -12.64 -8.92 2.86
N ILE A 127 -13.24 -8.01 2.10
CA ILE A 127 -12.86 -6.59 2.06
C ILE A 127 -13.28 -5.91 3.36
N ALA A 128 -14.55 -6.08 3.78
CA ALA A 128 -15.08 -5.47 4.99
C ALA A 128 -14.20 -5.76 6.22
N ARG A 129 -13.75 -7.01 6.38
CA ARG A 129 -12.89 -7.40 7.51
C ARG A 129 -11.53 -6.70 7.52
N LYS A 130 -10.92 -6.50 6.35
CA LYS A 130 -9.65 -5.77 6.24
C LYS A 130 -9.83 -4.31 6.63
N ASP A 131 -10.88 -3.67 6.12
CA ASP A 131 -11.19 -2.27 6.40
C ASP A 131 -11.57 -2.05 7.88
N GLU A 132 -12.38 -2.94 8.46
CA GLU A 132 -12.73 -2.90 9.89
C GLU A 132 -11.50 -3.07 10.78
N PHE A 133 -10.61 -3.98 10.42
CA PHE A 133 -9.37 -4.21 11.16
C PHE A 133 -8.44 -2.99 11.12
N GLU A 134 -8.32 -2.33 9.96
CA GLU A 134 -7.52 -1.12 9.83
C GLU A 134 -8.13 0.06 10.60
N MET A 135 -9.45 0.21 10.54
CA MET A 135 -10.15 1.22 11.34
C MET A 135 -9.95 0.98 12.85
N GLU A 136 -9.95 -0.27 13.32
CA GLU A 136 -9.64 -0.60 14.74
C GLU A 136 -8.21 -0.18 15.13
N LEU A 137 -7.24 -0.35 14.23
CA LEU A 137 -5.84 0.02 14.50
C LEU A 137 -5.63 1.54 14.54
N THR A 138 -6.44 2.29 13.82
CA THR A 138 -6.24 3.73 13.59
C THR A 138 -7.22 4.63 14.37
N ALA A 139 -8.35 4.12 14.81
CA ALA A 139 -9.46 4.89 15.42
C ALA A 139 -9.04 5.76 16.60
N GLU A 140 -8.18 5.25 17.48
CA GLU A 140 -7.76 5.97 18.70
C GLU A 140 -7.03 7.28 18.38
N VAL A 141 -6.13 7.26 17.38
CA VAL A 141 -5.35 8.44 16.99
C VAL A 141 -6.18 9.45 16.19
N LEU A 142 -7.29 9.02 15.60
CA LEU A 142 -8.26 9.89 14.93
C LEU A 142 -9.12 10.70 15.90
N ASP A 143 -9.19 10.31 17.18
CA ASP A 143 -9.96 11.05 18.19
C ASP A 143 -9.41 12.50 18.30
N PRO A 144 -10.28 13.53 18.22
CA PRO A 144 -9.88 14.92 18.39
C PRO A 144 -9.15 15.22 19.70
N ASP A 145 -9.48 14.50 20.78
CA ASP A 145 -8.90 14.67 22.11
C ASP A 145 -7.66 13.81 22.35
N PHE A 146 -7.24 13.01 21.35
CA PHE A 146 -6.03 12.18 21.44
C PHE A 146 -4.77 13.05 21.60
N THR A 147 -3.87 12.63 22.51
CA THR A 147 -2.59 13.29 22.78
C THR A 147 -1.45 12.28 22.89
N THR A 148 -0.26 12.71 22.54
CA THR A 148 1.00 11.96 22.74
C THR A 148 1.77 12.41 23.99
N ASP A 149 1.13 13.10 24.93
CA ASP A 149 1.75 13.58 26.17
C ASP A 149 1.93 12.45 27.21
N THR A 150 1.34 11.27 26.97
CA THR A 150 1.43 10.10 27.85
C THR A 150 2.18 8.95 27.17
N PHE A 151 2.66 8.02 27.98
CA PHE A 151 3.30 6.79 27.49
C PHE A 151 2.33 5.98 26.62
N GLU A 152 1.10 5.81 27.07
CA GLU A 152 0.03 5.08 26.36
C GLU A 152 -0.31 5.76 25.02
N GLY A 153 -0.44 7.08 25.01
CA GLY A 153 -0.68 7.82 23.77
C GLY A 153 0.48 7.69 22.78
N CYS A 154 1.72 7.72 23.24
CA CYS A 154 2.86 7.46 22.38
C CYS A 154 2.86 6.03 21.79
N GLN A 155 2.50 5.02 22.62
CA GLN A 155 2.35 3.65 22.12
C GLN A 155 1.18 3.51 21.14
N SER A 156 0.08 4.21 21.36
CA SER A 156 -1.07 4.22 20.42
C SER A 156 -0.71 4.86 19.09
N LEU A 157 0.06 5.95 19.09
CA LEU A 157 0.60 6.50 17.84
C LEU A 157 1.52 5.50 17.12
N LEU A 158 2.40 4.82 17.85
CA LEU A 158 3.29 3.82 17.26
C LEU A 158 2.51 2.61 16.71
N LYS A 159 1.43 2.18 17.39
CA LYS A 159 0.49 1.16 16.90
C LYS A 159 -0.20 1.61 15.61
N ASN A 160 -0.67 2.86 15.55
CA ASN A 160 -1.27 3.44 14.35
C ASN A 160 -0.28 3.43 13.16
N LEU A 161 0.96 3.87 13.37
CA LEU A 161 1.99 3.88 12.33
C LEU A 161 2.31 2.47 11.81
N ILE A 162 2.36 1.47 12.71
CA ILE A 162 2.57 0.07 12.32
C ILE A 162 1.35 -0.46 11.54
N GLY A 163 0.13 -0.18 11.99
CA GLY A 163 -1.10 -0.53 11.27
C GLY A 163 -1.12 0.07 9.87
N PHE A 164 -0.86 1.35 9.78
CA PHE A 164 -0.88 2.10 8.54
C PHE A 164 0.22 1.66 7.56
N TYR A 165 1.48 1.87 7.91
CA TYR A 165 2.59 1.63 6.97
C TYR A 165 2.95 0.15 6.80
N LEU A 166 2.96 -0.62 7.89
CA LEU A 166 3.43 -2.00 7.80
C LEU A 166 2.31 -2.96 7.39
N ILE A 167 1.08 -2.77 7.91
CA ILE A 167 -0.03 -3.67 7.62
C ILE A 167 -0.80 -3.23 6.38
N MET A 168 -1.37 -2.02 6.34
CA MET A 168 -2.18 -1.56 5.22
C MET A 168 -1.33 -1.46 3.95
N GLU A 169 -0.37 -0.56 3.90
CA GLU A 169 0.47 -0.34 2.72
C GLU A 169 1.52 -1.45 2.52
N GLY A 170 1.98 -2.10 3.60
CA GLY A 170 3.06 -3.08 3.56
C GLY A 170 2.63 -4.54 3.35
N ILE A 171 1.38 -4.90 3.66
CA ILE A 171 0.85 -6.27 3.54
C ILE A 171 -0.42 -6.28 2.68
N PHE A 172 -1.46 -5.53 3.05
CA PHE A 172 -2.78 -5.62 2.43
C PHE A 172 -2.83 -5.22 0.95
N PHE A 173 -1.94 -4.36 0.48
CA PHE A 173 -1.87 -3.97 -0.92
C PHE A 173 -1.15 -5.00 -1.80
N TYR A 174 -0.27 -5.82 -1.22
CA TYR A 174 0.65 -6.65 -2.01
C TYR A 174 -0.01 -7.81 -2.73
N THR A 175 -1.07 -8.41 -2.19
CA THR A 175 -1.88 -9.41 -2.91
C THR A 175 -2.51 -8.80 -4.15
N GLY A 176 -3.10 -7.62 -4.02
CA GLY A 176 -3.69 -6.90 -5.15
C GLY A 176 -2.67 -6.55 -6.23
N PHE A 177 -1.49 -6.08 -5.85
CA PHE A 177 -0.41 -5.82 -6.81
C PHE A 177 -0.02 -7.07 -7.60
N VAL A 178 0.18 -8.22 -6.93
CA VAL A 178 0.48 -9.48 -7.63
C VAL A 178 -0.64 -9.85 -8.60
N MET A 179 -1.89 -9.78 -8.16
CA MET A 179 -3.05 -10.12 -8.99
C MET A 179 -3.10 -9.27 -10.25
N VAL A 180 -3.10 -7.94 -10.10
CA VAL A 180 -3.24 -7.03 -11.24
C VAL A 180 -2.02 -7.07 -12.15
N LEU A 181 -0.82 -7.05 -11.61
CA LEU A 181 0.41 -7.12 -12.41
C LEU A 181 0.60 -8.46 -13.12
N SER A 182 -0.04 -9.54 -12.66
CA SER A 182 -0.05 -10.81 -13.37
C SER A 182 -0.77 -10.72 -14.73
N PHE A 183 -1.83 -9.90 -14.85
CA PHE A 183 -2.46 -9.61 -16.13
C PHE A 183 -1.52 -8.82 -17.05
N HIS A 184 -0.86 -7.80 -16.52
CA HIS A 184 0.13 -7.02 -17.27
C HIS A 184 1.22 -7.91 -17.86
N ARG A 185 1.78 -8.85 -17.10
CA ARG A 185 2.78 -9.82 -17.55
C ARG A 185 2.28 -10.71 -18.69
N ARG A 186 0.99 -10.94 -18.78
CA ARG A 186 0.33 -11.69 -19.86
C ARG A 186 -0.10 -10.81 -21.03
N ASN A 187 0.31 -9.54 -21.05
CA ASN A 187 -0.10 -8.53 -22.01
C ASN A 187 -1.64 -8.34 -22.07
N LEU A 188 -2.28 -8.47 -20.92
CA LEU A 188 -3.70 -8.20 -20.68
C LEU A 188 -3.83 -7.03 -19.72
N MET A 189 -4.86 -6.19 -19.88
CA MET A 189 -5.17 -5.06 -19.01
C MET A 189 -3.91 -4.20 -18.73
N THR A 190 -3.20 -3.86 -19.80
CA THR A 190 -1.88 -3.23 -19.69
C THR A 190 -1.94 -1.79 -19.21
N GLY A 191 -3.02 -1.07 -19.46
CA GLY A 191 -3.23 0.28 -18.93
C GLY A 191 -3.46 0.27 -17.41
N ILE A 192 -4.31 -0.65 -16.91
CA ILE A 192 -4.46 -0.86 -15.48
C ILE A 192 -3.13 -1.29 -14.86
N GLY A 193 -2.44 -2.25 -15.48
CA GLY A 193 -1.16 -2.73 -15.00
C GLY A 193 -0.09 -1.64 -14.92
N GLU A 194 -0.03 -0.72 -15.88
CA GLU A 194 0.89 0.42 -15.85
C GLU A 194 0.56 1.36 -14.67
N GLN A 195 -0.71 1.69 -14.46
CA GLN A 195 -1.11 2.50 -13.31
C GLN A 195 -0.76 1.82 -11.99
N PHE A 196 -1.01 0.51 -11.85
CA PHE A 196 -0.63 -0.25 -10.66
C PHE A 196 0.89 -0.34 -10.46
N GLN A 197 1.68 -0.25 -11.51
CA GLN A 197 3.13 -0.12 -11.39
C GLN A 197 3.53 1.22 -10.76
N TYR A 198 2.90 2.32 -11.18
CA TYR A 198 3.16 3.63 -10.58
C TYR A 198 2.72 3.68 -9.12
N ILE A 199 1.54 3.14 -8.79
CA ILE A 199 1.07 3.00 -7.41
C ILE A 199 2.06 2.18 -6.58
N LEU A 200 2.45 0.98 -7.04
CA LEU A 200 3.42 0.12 -6.31
C LEU A 200 4.74 0.84 -6.03
N ARG A 201 5.20 1.71 -6.93
CA ARG A 201 6.40 2.52 -6.72
C ARG A 201 6.19 3.54 -5.60
N ASP A 202 5.06 4.25 -5.63
CA ASP A 202 4.71 5.22 -4.59
C ASP A 202 4.57 4.50 -3.23
N GLU A 203 3.83 3.40 -3.16
CA GLU A 203 3.66 2.58 -1.96
C GLU A 203 4.99 2.02 -1.41
N THR A 204 5.95 1.73 -2.28
CA THR A 204 7.28 1.31 -1.84
C THR A 204 8.01 2.46 -1.12
N ILE A 205 7.85 3.69 -1.57
CA ILE A 205 8.43 4.87 -0.92
C ILE A 205 7.69 5.17 0.39
N HIS A 206 6.35 5.09 0.41
CA HIS A 206 5.51 5.28 1.59
C HIS A 206 5.91 4.31 2.71
N LEU A 207 5.96 3.03 2.38
CA LEU A 207 6.39 1.98 3.31
C LEU A 207 7.79 2.23 3.87
N ASN A 208 8.76 2.57 3.03
CA ASN A 208 10.12 2.83 3.50
C ASN A 208 10.18 4.05 4.42
N PHE A 209 9.48 5.13 4.10
CA PHE A 209 9.35 6.29 4.98
C PHE A 209 8.72 5.90 6.32
N GLY A 210 7.62 5.14 6.30
CA GLY A 210 6.95 4.68 7.52
C GLY A 210 7.83 3.82 8.40
N LEU A 211 8.59 2.90 7.81
CA LEU A 211 9.56 2.05 8.53
C LEU A 211 10.68 2.89 9.17
N ASP A 212 11.19 3.90 8.47
CA ASP A 212 12.21 4.80 8.99
C ASP A 212 11.64 5.68 10.11
N LEU A 213 10.39 6.15 9.97
CA LEU A 213 9.69 6.91 11.02
C LEU A 213 9.46 6.06 12.28
N ILE A 214 8.96 4.83 12.15
CA ILE A 214 8.77 3.88 13.25
C ILE A 214 10.10 3.61 13.95
N ASN A 215 11.16 3.31 13.22
CA ASN A 215 12.47 3.05 13.79
C ASN A 215 13.10 4.30 14.42
N GLY A 216 12.86 5.48 13.87
CA GLY A 216 13.26 6.75 14.47
C GLY A 216 12.60 6.99 15.82
N ILE A 217 11.28 6.81 15.91
CA ILE A 217 10.52 6.93 17.17
C ILE A 217 11.04 5.93 18.21
N LYS A 218 11.26 4.67 17.82
CA LYS A 218 11.81 3.63 18.71
C LYS A 218 13.20 3.97 19.21
N ALA A 219 14.05 4.53 18.36
CA ALA A 219 15.42 4.91 18.74
C ALA A 219 15.44 6.09 19.71
N GLU A 220 14.53 7.05 19.55
CA GLU A 220 14.41 8.21 20.44
C GLU A 220 13.65 7.89 21.74
N ASN A 221 12.79 6.87 21.75
CA ASN A 221 11.93 6.49 22.88
C ASN A 221 11.93 4.95 23.06
N PRO A 222 13.06 4.36 23.43
CA PRO A 222 13.20 2.89 23.50
C PRO A 222 12.28 2.23 24.53
N GLU A 223 11.82 2.98 25.53
CA GLU A 223 10.87 2.53 26.55
C GLU A 223 9.50 2.16 25.97
N LEU A 224 9.11 2.74 24.83
CA LEU A 224 7.83 2.40 24.15
C LEU A 224 7.83 0.99 23.57
N TRP A 225 9.01 0.45 23.25
CA TRP A 225 9.18 -0.85 22.59
C TRP A 225 9.21 -2.01 23.58
N THR A 226 8.21 -2.09 24.45
CA THR A 226 8.10 -3.14 25.48
C THR A 226 7.85 -4.52 24.85
N LYS A 227 8.14 -5.60 25.61
CA LYS A 227 7.85 -6.96 25.13
C LYS A 227 6.37 -7.18 24.85
N ASP A 228 5.50 -6.70 25.75
CA ASP A 228 4.05 -6.83 25.59
C ASP A 228 3.56 -6.11 24.31
N PHE A 229 4.10 -4.92 24.02
CA PHE A 229 3.79 -4.20 22.80
C PHE A 229 4.28 -4.96 21.56
N GLN A 230 5.50 -5.50 21.58
CA GLN A 230 6.05 -6.31 20.49
C GLN A 230 5.18 -7.54 20.20
N GLU A 231 4.79 -8.29 21.26
CA GLU A 231 3.92 -9.46 21.15
C GLU A 231 2.54 -9.09 20.58
N ALA A 232 1.96 -7.97 21.02
CA ALA A 232 0.70 -7.46 20.49
C ALA A 232 0.82 -7.10 18.99
N MET A 233 1.91 -6.48 18.54
CA MET A 233 2.12 -6.14 17.14
C MET A 233 2.34 -7.39 16.28
N ILE A 234 3.07 -8.39 16.76
CA ILE A 234 3.21 -9.68 16.07
C ILE A 234 1.84 -10.33 15.86
N GLU A 235 0.98 -10.33 16.89
CA GLU A 235 -0.36 -10.92 16.78
C GLU A 235 -1.24 -10.15 15.80
N ARG A 236 -1.15 -8.81 15.74
CA ARG A 236 -1.82 -8.00 14.74
C ARG A 236 -1.37 -8.34 13.31
N VAL A 237 -0.07 -8.55 13.10
CA VAL A 237 0.46 -8.97 11.80
C VAL A 237 -0.02 -10.38 11.43
N ARG A 238 -0.10 -11.31 12.38
CA ARG A 238 -0.66 -12.66 12.12
C ARG A 238 -2.12 -12.59 11.70
N THR A 239 -2.92 -11.78 12.39
CA THR A 239 -4.33 -11.55 12.04
C THR A 239 -4.46 -10.95 10.64
N ALA A 240 -3.63 -9.96 10.32
CA ALA A 240 -3.59 -9.35 9.00
C ALA A 240 -3.24 -10.35 7.88
N VAL A 241 -2.28 -11.25 8.14
CA VAL A 241 -1.93 -12.33 7.20
C VAL A 241 -3.13 -13.23 6.91
N GLU A 242 -3.89 -13.64 7.93
CA GLU A 242 -5.06 -14.50 7.71
C GLU A 242 -6.17 -13.76 6.93
N TYR A 243 -6.42 -12.49 7.19
CA TYR A 243 -7.38 -11.69 6.44
C TYR A 243 -6.96 -11.49 4.97
N GLU A 244 -5.69 -11.29 4.73
CA GLU A 244 -5.15 -11.15 3.38
C GLU A 244 -5.23 -12.47 2.60
N VAL A 245 -4.97 -13.60 3.26
CA VAL A 245 -5.14 -14.93 2.67
C VAL A 245 -6.61 -15.20 2.35
N GLU A 246 -7.52 -14.83 3.23
CA GLU A 246 -8.96 -14.95 3.00
C GLU A 246 -9.42 -14.11 1.80
N TYR A 247 -8.93 -12.87 1.70
CA TYR A 247 -9.15 -12.02 0.54
C TYR A 247 -8.64 -12.65 -0.76
N ALA A 248 -7.45 -13.24 -0.73
CA ALA A 248 -6.92 -13.95 -1.89
C ALA A 248 -7.78 -15.14 -2.33
N HIS A 249 -8.32 -15.90 -1.37
CA HIS A 249 -9.26 -16.99 -1.66
C HIS A 249 -10.61 -16.49 -2.22
N ASP A 250 -11.13 -15.35 -1.72
CA ASP A 250 -12.34 -14.72 -2.26
C ASP A 250 -12.14 -14.26 -3.71
N CYS A 251 -10.98 -13.66 -4.00
CA CYS A 251 -10.63 -13.23 -5.36
C CYS A 251 -10.40 -14.40 -6.33
N LEU A 252 -9.92 -15.54 -5.84
CA LEU A 252 -9.43 -16.66 -6.64
C LEU A 252 -10.09 -18.00 -6.23
N PRO A 253 -11.43 -18.11 -6.20
CA PRO A 253 -12.10 -19.32 -5.67
C PRO A 253 -11.81 -20.59 -6.48
N ARG A 254 -11.50 -20.46 -7.75
CA ARG A 254 -11.11 -21.56 -8.66
C ARG A 254 -9.68 -21.45 -9.17
N GLY A 255 -8.97 -20.42 -8.74
CA GLY A 255 -7.68 -20.04 -9.30
C GLY A 255 -7.78 -19.40 -10.69
N VAL A 256 -6.79 -18.60 -11.01
CA VAL A 256 -6.54 -18.04 -12.34
C VAL A 256 -5.14 -18.46 -12.75
N LEU A 257 -4.87 -18.63 -14.01
CA LEU A 257 -3.63 -19.19 -14.54
C LEU A 257 -2.36 -18.69 -13.82
N GLY A 258 -1.72 -19.57 -13.07
CA GLY A 258 -0.53 -19.27 -12.28
C GLY A 258 -0.78 -18.65 -10.90
N LEU A 259 -2.04 -18.41 -10.51
CA LEU A 259 -2.43 -17.84 -9.24
C LEU A 259 -3.45 -18.73 -8.53
N ASN A 260 -3.28 -18.95 -7.24
CA ASN A 260 -4.24 -19.62 -6.36
C ASN A 260 -4.02 -19.21 -4.90
N GLY A 261 -4.99 -19.46 -4.03
CA GLY A 261 -4.97 -19.03 -2.63
C GLY A 261 -3.75 -19.54 -1.84
N GLU A 262 -3.28 -20.76 -2.09
CA GLU A 262 -2.12 -21.32 -1.37
C GLU A 262 -0.80 -20.60 -1.73
N LEU A 263 -0.60 -20.26 -2.99
CA LEU A 263 0.56 -19.43 -3.40
C LEU A 263 0.49 -18.04 -2.74
N PHE A 264 -0.70 -17.46 -2.60
CA PHE A 264 -0.86 -16.20 -1.89
C PHE A 264 -0.62 -16.35 -0.40
N ARG A 265 -0.98 -17.47 0.23
CA ARG A 265 -0.62 -17.75 1.62
C ARG A 265 0.90 -17.70 1.82
N GLU A 266 1.66 -18.41 0.99
CA GLU A 266 3.13 -18.38 1.05
C GLU A 266 3.68 -16.97 0.82
N TYR A 267 3.11 -16.24 -0.14
CA TYR A 267 3.56 -14.89 -0.48
C TYR A 267 3.31 -13.89 0.64
N VAL A 268 2.09 -13.86 1.19
CA VAL A 268 1.72 -12.93 2.26
C VAL A 268 2.53 -13.21 3.52
N GLN A 269 2.78 -14.48 3.86
CA GLN A 269 3.65 -14.90 4.94
C GLN A 269 5.09 -14.42 4.73
N HIS A 270 5.62 -14.57 3.50
CA HIS A 270 6.94 -14.05 3.14
C HIS A 270 7.01 -12.53 3.28
N VAL A 271 6.01 -11.81 2.77
CA VAL A 271 5.94 -10.35 2.89
C VAL A 271 5.89 -9.93 4.35
N ALA A 272 5.04 -10.55 5.17
CA ALA A 272 4.90 -10.24 6.59
C ALA A 272 6.22 -10.42 7.36
N ASP A 273 6.94 -11.52 7.12
CA ASP A 273 8.25 -11.75 7.73
C ASP A 273 9.25 -10.64 7.37
N ARG A 274 9.30 -10.23 6.11
CA ARG A 274 10.17 -9.12 5.66
C ARG A 274 9.81 -7.79 6.33
N ARG A 275 8.52 -7.56 6.60
CA ARG A 275 8.06 -6.33 7.29
C ARG A 275 8.42 -6.35 8.76
N LEU A 276 8.20 -7.49 9.44
CA LEU A 276 8.57 -7.67 10.85
C LEU A 276 10.08 -7.46 11.07
N GLU A 277 10.93 -8.06 10.25
CA GLU A 277 12.39 -7.87 10.32
C GLU A 277 12.80 -6.40 10.24
N ARG A 278 12.14 -5.61 9.37
CA ARG A 278 12.47 -4.20 9.16
C ARG A 278 12.19 -3.31 10.38
N ILE A 279 11.30 -3.73 11.27
CA ILE A 279 11.05 -3.03 12.55
C ILE A 279 11.66 -3.76 13.74
N GLY A 280 12.52 -4.76 13.52
CA GLY A 280 13.27 -5.48 14.57
C GLY A 280 12.43 -6.51 15.33
N LEU A 281 11.36 -7.05 14.71
CA LEU A 281 10.59 -8.16 15.23
C LEU A 281 11.01 -9.48 14.57
N PRO A 282 10.89 -10.63 15.29
CA PRO A 282 11.27 -11.92 14.73
C PRO A 282 10.29 -12.37 13.62
N THR A 283 10.83 -13.06 12.61
CA THR A 283 10.03 -13.75 11.59
C THR A 283 9.10 -14.78 12.22
N GLN A 284 7.94 -14.99 11.61
CA GLN A 284 6.90 -15.88 12.12
C GLN A 284 6.71 -17.13 11.28
N TYR A 285 6.97 -17.05 9.99
CA TYR A 285 6.59 -18.07 9.02
C TYR A 285 7.77 -18.72 8.31
N ASN A 286 8.84 -17.98 8.03
CA ASN A 286 9.99 -18.41 7.23
C ASN A 286 9.60 -18.94 5.85
N SER A 287 8.57 -18.34 5.25
CA SER A 287 8.04 -18.71 3.95
C SER A 287 8.93 -18.22 2.80
N SER A 288 8.97 -18.97 1.70
CA SER A 288 9.66 -18.54 0.48
C SER A 288 8.80 -17.59 -0.36
N ASN A 289 9.43 -16.84 -1.27
CA ASN A 289 8.70 -15.98 -2.20
C ASN A 289 8.28 -16.74 -3.46
N PRO A 290 6.98 -17.07 -3.65
CA PRO A 290 6.51 -17.77 -4.84
C PRO A 290 6.40 -16.87 -6.07
N PHE A 291 6.52 -15.54 -5.90
CA PHE A 291 6.45 -14.54 -6.97
C PHE A 291 7.73 -13.71 -7.07
N PRO A 292 8.90 -14.32 -7.40
CA PRO A 292 10.19 -13.61 -7.44
C PRO A 292 10.19 -12.44 -8.44
N TRP A 293 9.37 -12.49 -9.48
CA TRP A 293 9.21 -11.43 -10.46
C TRP A 293 8.68 -10.11 -9.86
N MET A 294 7.99 -10.16 -8.72
CA MET A 294 7.59 -8.94 -8.01
C MET A 294 8.80 -8.13 -7.52
N SER A 295 9.84 -8.82 -7.02
CA SER A 295 11.09 -8.16 -6.63
C SER A 295 11.80 -7.54 -7.84
N GLU A 296 11.84 -8.25 -8.97
CA GLU A 296 12.39 -7.73 -10.23
C GLU A 296 11.62 -6.48 -10.69
N THR A 297 10.30 -6.49 -10.59
CA THR A 297 9.47 -5.33 -10.94
C THR A 297 9.83 -4.12 -10.06
N MET A 298 9.95 -4.30 -8.76
CA MET A 298 10.34 -3.22 -7.82
C MET A 298 11.77 -2.71 -8.06
N ASP A 299 12.71 -3.58 -8.43
CA ASP A 299 14.10 -3.19 -8.69
C ASP A 299 14.26 -2.45 -10.02
N LEU A 300 13.50 -2.81 -11.06
CA LEU A 300 13.50 -2.11 -12.34
C LEU A 300 13.02 -0.65 -12.23
N PHE A 301 12.16 -0.35 -11.26
CA PHE A 301 11.68 1.02 -11.04
C PHE A 301 12.67 1.95 -10.37
N LYS A 302 13.72 1.43 -9.73
CA LYS A 302 14.83 2.25 -9.22
C LYS A 302 15.65 2.89 -10.36
N GLU A 303 15.56 2.36 -11.57
CA GLU A 303 16.39 2.78 -12.71
C GLU A 303 15.64 3.59 -13.79
N LYS A 304 14.29 3.62 -13.77
CA LYS A 304 13.48 4.32 -14.79
C LYS A 304 12.61 5.40 -14.16
N ASN A 305 12.70 6.61 -14.66
CA ASN A 305 11.74 7.66 -14.33
C ASN A 305 10.63 7.76 -15.38
N PHE A 306 9.49 8.37 -15.02
CA PHE A 306 8.32 8.54 -15.87
C PHE A 306 8.61 9.14 -17.27
N PHE A 307 9.59 10.02 -17.38
CA PHE A 307 9.94 10.66 -18.65
C PHE A 307 10.69 9.73 -19.61
N GLU A 308 11.30 8.66 -19.10
CA GLU A 308 12.02 7.67 -19.91
C GLU A 308 11.08 6.63 -20.55
N THR A 309 9.91 6.38 -19.96
CA THR A 309 8.89 5.46 -20.50
C THR A 309 8.03 6.07 -21.62
N ARG A 310 7.98 7.40 -21.73
CA ARG A 310 7.25 8.10 -22.82
C ARG A 310 7.93 8.07 -24.17
N VAL A 311 9.18 7.65 -24.28
CA VAL A 311 10.00 7.72 -25.50
C VAL A 311 9.97 6.43 -26.33
N THR A 312 9.25 5.41 -25.88
CA THR A 312 9.06 4.18 -26.66
C THR A 312 7.61 4.05 -27.07
N GLU A 313 7.34 4.42 -28.34
CA GLU A 313 6.15 4.01 -29.08
C GLU A 313 5.94 2.49 -29.08
#